data_3ea387a44e7017e36dd5a498f9b77f62
#
_entry.id   3ea387a44e7017e36dd5a498f9b77f62
#
_cell.length_a   1.000
_cell.length_b   1.000
_cell.length_c   1.000
_cell.angle_alpha   90.00
_cell.angle_beta   90.00
_cell.angle_gamma   90.00
#
_symmetry.space_group_name_H-M   'P 1'
#
loop_
_entity.id
_entity.type
_entity.pdbx_description
1 polymer ?
#
loop_
_entity_poly.entity_id
_entity_poly.type
_entity_poly.pdbx_seq_one_letter_code
_entity_poly.pdbx_strand_id
1 'polypeptide(L)'
;MLKKMDIKNQMQQSNINSESILKQCKNSGLRRTKALEVLIETLLEKNLPMTLAELTEHKSLTELCDRATVFRLLQRLTDKGIIRRLGLHERAAYFTLLIPGRHQDFLICTSCGDMEPIKAPCPVHELEKEIANSTGYANLYHELEFFGTCPQCC
;
A
#
# COMPACT_ATOMS: atom_id res chain seq x y z
N MET A 1 12.26 7.01 -34.00
CA MET A 1 11.66 8.22 -33.34
C MET A 1 10.49 7.78 -32.48
N LEU A 2 10.73 7.36 -31.24
CA LEU A 2 9.71 7.07 -30.27
C LEU A 2 9.35 8.39 -29.57
N LYS A 3 8.10 8.82 -29.71
CA LYS A 3 7.56 10.07 -29.20
C LYS A 3 7.69 10.16 -27.68
N LYS A 4 8.28 11.26 -27.22
CA LYS A 4 8.21 11.77 -25.83
C LYS A 4 6.76 12.20 -25.49
N MET A 5 5.84 11.26 -25.44
CA MET A 5 4.50 11.51 -24.92
C MET A 5 4.25 10.48 -23.82
N ASP A 6 3.81 10.97 -22.68
CA ASP A 6 3.24 10.27 -21.52
C ASP A 6 4.10 10.04 -20.27
N ILE A 7 5.18 10.77 -20.08
CA ILE A 7 5.75 10.89 -18.71
C ILE A 7 4.94 11.88 -17.84
N LYS A 8 4.05 12.68 -18.45
CA LYS A 8 3.26 13.69 -17.73
C LYS A 8 2.00 13.15 -17.02
N ASN A 9 1.57 11.93 -17.29
CA ASN A 9 0.33 11.40 -16.69
C ASN A 9 0.55 10.63 -15.38
N GLN A 10 1.80 10.42 -14.97
CA GLN A 10 2.13 9.81 -13.67
C GLN A 10 2.28 10.82 -12.52
N MET A 11 2.09 12.11 -12.76
CA MET A 11 2.22 13.18 -11.77
C MET A 11 0.91 13.86 -11.40
N GLN A 12 -0.23 13.25 -11.58
CA GLN A 12 -1.39 13.59 -10.78
C GLN A 12 -1.31 12.85 -9.44
N GLN A 13 -0.29 13.18 -8.67
CA GLN A 13 -0.34 13.03 -7.23
C GLN A 13 -1.47 13.96 -6.76
N SER A 14 -2.70 13.43 -6.68
CA SER A 14 -3.68 13.98 -5.77
C SER A 14 -2.93 14.16 -4.44
N ASN A 15 -2.94 15.40 -3.90
CA ASN A 15 -2.37 15.73 -2.58
C ASN A 15 -3.14 14.93 -1.51
N ILE A 16 -2.84 13.63 -1.44
CA ILE A 16 -3.40 12.77 -0.41
C ILE A 16 -2.62 13.10 0.83
N ASN A 17 -3.27 13.85 1.70
CA ASN A 17 -2.74 14.19 3.01
C ASN A 17 -3.25 13.16 4.04
N SER A 18 -2.57 13.06 5.15
CA SER A 18 -2.96 12.19 6.26
C SER A 18 -4.40 12.44 6.72
N GLU A 19 -4.88 13.67 6.65
CA GLU A 19 -6.22 14.05 7.09
C GLU A 19 -7.32 13.39 6.25
N SER A 20 -7.14 13.22 4.95
CA SER A 20 -8.10 12.53 4.09
C SER A 20 -8.25 11.05 4.47
N ILE A 21 -7.13 10.39 4.78
CA ILE A 21 -7.11 8.99 5.22
C ILE A 21 -7.69 8.85 6.63
N LEU A 22 -7.36 9.77 7.53
CA LEU A 22 -7.94 9.81 8.88
C LEU A 22 -9.45 10.03 8.86
N LYS A 23 -9.96 10.83 7.92
CA LYS A 23 -11.40 10.97 7.69
C LYS A 23 -12.02 9.65 7.21
N GLN A 24 -11.36 8.92 6.32
CA GLN A 24 -11.80 7.59 5.89
C GLN A 24 -11.80 6.61 7.07
N CYS A 25 -10.78 6.61 7.92
CA CYS A 25 -10.73 5.84 9.17
C CYS A 25 -11.94 6.12 10.05
N LYS A 26 -12.26 7.40 10.29
CA LYS A 26 -13.40 7.82 11.09
C LYS A 26 -14.72 7.33 10.48
N ASN A 27 -14.92 7.49 9.18
CA ASN A 27 -16.12 7.02 8.47
C ASN A 27 -16.29 5.50 8.54
N SER A 28 -15.16 4.76 8.67
CA SER A 28 -15.17 3.29 8.86
C SER A 28 -15.31 2.85 10.32
N GLY A 29 -15.57 3.79 11.24
CA GLY A 29 -15.79 3.52 12.66
C GLY A 29 -14.51 3.39 13.49
N LEU A 30 -13.35 3.81 12.96
CA LEU A 30 -12.10 3.84 13.72
C LEU A 30 -11.99 5.15 14.51
N ARG A 31 -11.69 5.02 15.81
CA ARG A 31 -11.46 6.18 16.65
C ARG A 31 -10.09 6.80 16.30
N ARG A 32 -10.06 8.10 16.09
CA ARG A 32 -8.83 8.86 15.93
C ARG A 32 -8.03 8.84 17.23
N THR A 33 -6.80 8.35 17.16
CA THR A 33 -5.83 8.32 18.27
C THR A 33 -4.49 8.80 17.77
N LYS A 34 -3.63 9.28 18.63
CA LYS A 34 -2.29 9.73 18.24
C LYS A 34 -1.47 8.62 17.57
N ALA A 35 -1.58 7.39 18.07
CA ALA A 35 -0.92 6.24 17.46
C ALA A 35 -1.42 5.96 16.02
N LEU A 36 -2.73 6.09 15.79
CA LEU A 36 -3.30 5.95 14.43
C LEU A 36 -2.80 7.05 13.49
N GLU A 37 -2.77 8.32 13.96
CA GLU A 37 -2.27 9.45 13.18
C GLU A 37 -0.83 9.21 12.74
N VAL A 38 0.06 8.92 13.69
CA VAL A 38 1.48 8.69 13.41
C VAL A 38 1.70 7.46 12.53
N LEU A 39 0.91 6.39 12.69
CA LEU A 39 0.99 5.22 11.83
C LEU A 39 0.65 5.57 10.36
N ILE A 40 -0.43 6.33 10.14
CA ILE A 40 -0.81 6.79 8.80
C ILE A 40 0.25 7.72 8.20
N GLU A 41 0.75 8.68 8.97
CA GLU A 41 1.82 9.59 8.56
C GLU A 41 3.09 8.82 8.17
N THR A 42 3.52 7.86 8.98
CA THR A 42 4.69 7.02 8.70
C THR A 42 4.54 6.24 7.38
N LEU A 43 3.39 5.61 7.16
CA LEU A 43 3.12 4.87 5.92
C LEU A 43 3.05 5.80 4.69
N LEU A 44 2.54 7.02 4.84
CA LEU A 44 2.51 8.03 3.77
C LEU A 44 3.91 8.54 3.41
N GLU A 45 4.72 8.87 4.42
CA GLU A 45 6.08 9.40 4.23
C GLU A 45 6.98 8.37 3.55
N LYS A 46 6.95 7.12 4.00
CA LYS A 46 7.74 6.04 3.41
C LYS A 46 7.30 5.73 1.99
N ASN A 47 6.01 5.82 1.71
CA ASN A 47 5.45 5.57 0.39
C ASN A 47 5.84 4.20 -0.22
N LEU A 48 6.21 3.26 0.61
CA LEU A 48 6.59 1.88 0.33
C LEU A 48 5.96 0.98 1.39
N PRO A 49 5.72 -0.29 1.06
CA PRO A 49 5.26 -1.26 2.05
C PRO A 49 6.24 -1.39 3.21
N MET A 50 5.74 -1.49 4.41
CA MET A 50 6.52 -1.64 5.64
C MET A 50 6.10 -2.88 6.42
N THR A 51 7.05 -3.55 7.03
CA THR A 51 6.79 -4.66 7.95
C THR A 51 6.34 -4.15 9.32
N LEU A 52 5.73 -5.04 10.12
CA LEU A 52 5.42 -4.73 11.52
C LEU A 52 6.69 -4.38 12.31
N ALA A 53 7.82 -5.03 12.03
CA ALA A 53 9.08 -4.74 12.70
C ALA A 53 9.54 -3.31 12.42
N GLU A 54 9.63 -2.91 11.15
CA GLU A 54 10.01 -1.55 10.74
C GLU A 54 9.09 -0.49 11.33
N LEU A 55 7.78 -0.75 11.35
CA LEU A 55 6.81 0.18 11.96
C LEU A 55 7.00 0.30 13.47
N THR A 56 7.27 -0.81 14.16
CA THR A 56 7.47 -0.79 15.63
C THR A 56 8.83 -0.27 16.04
N GLU A 57 9.82 -0.23 15.15
CA GLU A 57 11.13 0.40 15.38
C GLU A 57 11.11 1.89 15.03
N HIS A 58 10.07 2.37 14.38
CA HIS A 58 9.96 3.79 14.05
C HIS A 58 9.79 4.62 15.32
N LYS A 59 10.73 5.55 15.57
CA LYS A 59 10.83 6.31 16.82
C LYS A 59 9.51 6.93 17.28
N SER A 60 8.80 7.57 16.37
CA SER A 60 7.53 8.24 16.68
C SER A 60 6.41 7.28 17.14
N LEU A 61 6.44 5.99 16.69
CA LEU A 61 5.50 4.96 17.13
C LEU A 61 5.95 4.31 18.45
N THR A 62 7.25 4.04 18.59
CA THR A 62 7.83 3.42 19.78
C THR A 62 7.56 4.24 21.05
N GLU A 63 7.55 5.57 20.95
CA GLU A 63 7.27 6.48 22.06
C GLU A 63 5.77 6.53 22.42
N LEU A 64 4.87 6.10 21.54
CA LEU A 64 3.42 6.24 21.72
C LEU A 64 2.71 4.95 22.12
N CYS A 65 3.20 3.82 21.66
CA CYS A 65 2.51 2.55 21.89
C CYS A 65 3.43 1.33 21.72
N ASP A 66 3.00 0.21 22.25
CA ASP A 66 3.69 -1.07 22.12
C ASP A 66 3.42 -1.78 20.79
N ARG A 67 4.22 -2.80 20.50
CA ARG A 67 4.10 -3.63 19.31
C ARG A 67 2.70 -4.25 19.13
N ALA A 68 2.07 -4.67 20.22
CA ALA A 68 0.75 -5.29 20.17
C ALA A 68 -0.33 -4.26 19.73
N THR A 69 -0.18 -3.01 20.16
CA THR A 69 -1.06 -1.92 19.74
C THR A 69 -0.90 -1.60 18.27
N VAL A 70 0.34 -1.51 17.75
CA VAL A 70 0.60 -1.32 16.31
C VAL A 70 0.00 -2.48 15.52
N PHE A 71 0.21 -3.71 15.94
CA PHE A 71 -0.37 -4.89 15.28
C PHE A 71 -1.90 -4.85 15.21
N ARG A 72 -2.57 -4.51 16.32
CA ARG A 72 -4.03 -4.37 16.35
C ARG A 72 -4.53 -3.24 15.45
N LEU A 73 -3.81 -2.12 15.36
CA LEU A 73 -4.15 -1.04 14.44
C LEU A 73 -4.04 -1.51 12.99
N LEU A 74 -2.96 -2.20 12.62
CA LEU A 74 -2.76 -2.74 11.28
C LEU A 74 -3.86 -3.74 10.91
N GLN A 75 -4.24 -4.65 11.80
CA GLN A 75 -5.36 -5.57 11.56
C GLN A 75 -6.67 -4.82 11.29
N ARG A 76 -7.01 -3.86 12.16
CA ARG A 76 -8.24 -3.06 12.00
C ARG A 76 -8.25 -2.25 10.71
N LEU A 77 -7.12 -1.67 10.32
CA LEU A 77 -6.99 -0.93 9.07
C LEU A 77 -7.12 -1.85 7.85
N THR A 78 -6.57 -3.07 7.93
CA THR A 78 -6.72 -4.10 6.88
C THR A 78 -8.18 -4.53 6.75
N ASP A 79 -8.85 -4.85 7.86
CA ASP A 79 -10.27 -5.26 7.88
C ASP A 79 -11.20 -4.17 7.32
N LYS A 80 -10.80 -2.90 7.43
CA LYS A 80 -11.54 -1.75 6.89
C LYS A 80 -11.14 -1.36 5.46
N GLY A 81 -10.22 -2.09 4.84
CA GLY A 81 -9.75 -1.79 3.49
C GLY A 81 -9.02 -0.45 3.36
N ILE A 82 -8.40 0.04 4.43
CA ILE A 82 -7.61 1.28 4.43
C ILE A 82 -6.15 1.00 4.11
N ILE A 83 -5.66 -0.15 4.55
CA ILE A 83 -4.36 -0.70 4.15
C ILE A 83 -4.56 -2.10 3.58
N ARG A 84 -3.59 -2.55 2.78
CA ARG A 84 -3.49 -3.94 2.36
C ARG A 84 -2.25 -4.59 2.93
N ARG A 85 -2.34 -5.90 3.13
CA ARG A 85 -1.24 -6.77 3.51
C ARG A 85 -0.67 -7.42 2.25
N LEU A 86 0.64 -7.36 2.10
CA LEU A 86 1.41 -7.90 0.98
C LEU A 86 2.40 -8.97 1.47
N GLY A 87 2.87 -9.80 0.57
CA GLY A 87 3.95 -10.76 0.80
C GLY A 87 3.49 -12.19 1.00
N LEU A 88 4.45 -13.10 1.12
CA LEU A 88 4.24 -14.52 1.29
C LEU A 88 3.70 -14.84 2.67
N HIS A 89 2.73 -15.78 2.75
CA HIS A 89 2.06 -16.16 4.01
C HIS A 89 3.02 -16.65 5.10
N GLU A 90 4.14 -17.27 4.73
CA GLU A 90 5.12 -17.85 5.64
C GLU A 90 6.22 -16.88 6.07
N ARG A 91 6.20 -15.63 5.62
CA ARG A 91 7.21 -14.61 5.88
C ARG A 91 6.61 -13.36 6.51
N ALA A 92 7.49 -12.39 6.82
CA ALA A 92 7.04 -11.10 7.31
C ALA A 92 6.04 -10.46 6.35
N ALA A 93 4.87 -10.08 6.85
CA ALA A 93 3.88 -9.33 6.08
C ALA A 93 4.33 -7.88 5.95
N TYR A 94 4.12 -7.33 4.77
CA TYR A 94 4.26 -5.91 4.48
C TYR A 94 2.89 -5.24 4.46
N PHE A 95 2.82 -4.00 4.88
CA PHE A 95 1.59 -3.21 4.93
C PHE A 95 1.77 -1.92 4.13
N THR A 96 0.79 -1.58 3.32
CA THR A 96 0.77 -0.35 2.54
C THR A 96 -0.63 0.27 2.53
N LEU A 97 -0.70 1.59 2.35
CA LEU A 97 -1.98 2.29 2.25
C LEU A 97 -2.68 1.97 0.93
N LEU A 98 -3.99 1.72 1.00
CA LEU A 98 -4.86 1.68 -0.17
C LEU A 98 -5.34 3.11 -0.47
N ILE A 99 -4.75 3.72 -1.49
CA ILE A 99 -5.02 5.10 -1.85
C ILE A 99 -5.82 5.10 -3.15
N PRO A 100 -7.08 5.60 -3.15
CA PRO A 100 -7.89 5.68 -4.36
C PRO A 100 -7.17 6.42 -5.48
N GLY A 101 -7.17 5.82 -6.68
CA GLY A 101 -6.51 6.38 -7.86
C GLY A 101 -4.99 6.23 -7.89
N ARG A 102 -4.39 5.63 -6.85
CA ARG A 102 -2.98 5.27 -6.82
C ARG A 102 -2.82 3.77 -6.94
N HIS A 103 -2.16 3.37 -8.00
CA HIS A 103 -1.89 1.98 -8.30
C HIS A 103 -0.40 1.68 -8.07
N GLN A 104 -0.11 0.61 -7.36
CA GLN A 104 1.25 0.12 -7.12
C GLN A 104 1.29 -1.40 -7.20
N ASP A 105 2.13 -1.90 -8.09
CA ASP A 105 2.45 -3.31 -8.27
C ASP A 105 3.83 -3.59 -7.69
N PHE A 106 4.06 -4.82 -7.24
CA PHE A 106 5.28 -5.18 -6.52
C PHE A 106 5.90 -6.46 -7.07
N LEU A 107 7.26 -6.47 -7.05
CA LEU A 107 8.08 -7.67 -7.15
C LEU A 107 8.42 -8.15 -5.74
N ILE A 108 8.28 -9.45 -5.49
CA ILE A 108 8.56 -10.06 -4.18
C ILE A 108 9.54 -11.21 -4.37
N CYS A 109 10.68 -11.12 -3.69
CA CYS A 109 11.66 -12.21 -3.72
C CYS A 109 11.18 -13.39 -2.88
N THR A 110 11.09 -14.57 -3.51
CA THR A 110 10.70 -15.81 -2.82
C THR A 110 11.79 -16.32 -1.87
N SER A 111 13.05 -15.92 -2.06
CA SER A 111 14.18 -16.36 -1.24
C SER A 111 14.40 -15.50 0.01
N CYS A 112 14.50 -14.16 -0.12
CA CYS A 112 14.76 -13.27 1.01
C CYS A 112 13.50 -12.52 1.51
N GLY A 113 12.43 -12.48 0.71
CA GLY A 113 11.20 -11.74 1.03
C GLY A 113 11.29 -10.24 0.70
N ASP A 114 12.39 -9.80 0.11
CA ASP A 114 12.55 -8.40 -0.29
C ASP A 114 11.51 -7.98 -1.32
N MET A 115 11.11 -6.71 -1.28
CA MET A 115 9.99 -6.19 -2.05
C MET A 115 10.37 -4.89 -2.75
N GLU A 116 10.13 -4.84 -4.06
CA GLU A 116 10.38 -3.67 -4.90
C GLU A 116 9.11 -3.24 -5.64
N PRO A 117 8.83 -1.92 -5.75
CA PRO A 117 7.75 -1.44 -6.60
C PRO A 117 8.11 -1.59 -8.08
N ILE A 118 7.16 -2.00 -8.90
CA ILE A 118 7.32 -2.09 -10.35
C ILE A 118 7.19 -0.67 -10.92
N LYS A 119 8.22 -0.25 -11.67
CA LYS A 119 8.29 1.07 -12.31
C LYS A 119 7.76 1.08 -13.75
N ALA A 120 7.00 0.06 -14.14
CA ALA A 120 6.39 -0.04 -15.46
C ALA A 120 4.92 0.40 -15.42
N PRO A 121 4.35 0.86 -16.56
CA PRO A 121 2.90 1.08 -16.65
C PRO A 121 2.15 -0.21 -16.35
N CYS A 122 1.03 -0.09 -15.63
CA CYS A 122 0.20 -1.25 -15.30
C CYS A 122 -0.37 -1.89 -16.58
N PRO A 123 -0.10 -3.18 -16.83
CA PRO A 123 -0.54 -3.84 -18.07
C PRO A 123 -2.04 -4.17 -18.07
N VAL A 124 -2.69 -4.13 -16.91
CA VAL A 124 -4.11 -4.54 -16.78
C VAL A 124 -5.07 -3.35 -16.62
N HIS A 125 -4.58 -2.13 -16.67
CA HIS A 125 -5.42 -0.94 -16.48
C HIS A 125 -6.55 -0.83 -17.53
N GLU A 126 -6.25 -1.10 -18.80
CA GLU A 126 -7.27 -1.10 -19.85
C GLU A 126 -8.21 -2.30 -19.71
N LEU A 127 -7.70 -3.47 -19.37
CA LEU A 127 -8.50 -4.67 -19.09
C LEU A 127 -9.49 -4.44 -17.93
N GLU A 128 -9.06 -3.74 -16.87
CA GLU A 128 -9.93 -3.36 -15.75
C GLU A 128 -11.12 -2.51 -16.21
N LYS A 129 -10.87 -1.53 -17.09
CA LYS A 129 -11.94 -0.71 -17.70
C LYS A 129 -12.89 -1.54 -18.57
N GLU A 130 -12.35 -2.43 -19.38
CA GLU A 130 -13.16 -3.32 -20.23
C GLU A 130 -14.05 -4.23 -19.39
N ILE A 131 -13.52 -4.81 -18.32
CA ILE A 131 -14.28 -5.65 -17.38
C ILE A 131 -15.38 -4.83 -16.71
N ALA A 132 -15.05 -3.65 -16.16
CA ALA A 132 -16.03 -2.78 -15.51
C ALA A 132 -17.17 -2.43 -16.48
N ASN A 133 -16.85 -2.05 -17.71
CA ASN A 133 -17.85 -1.68 -18.72
C ASN A 133 -18.73 -2.86 -19.16
N SER A 134 -18.14 -4.05 -19.29
CA SER A 134 -18.86 -5.24 -19.76
C SER A 134 -19.71 -5.90 -18.68
N THR A 135 -19.30 -5.80 -17.42
CA THR A 135 -19.94 -6.48 -16.30
C THR A 135 -20.80 -5.57 -15.42
N GLY A 136 -20.60 -4.24 -15.51
CA GLY A 136 -21.29 -3.25 -14.67
C GLY A 136 -20.78 -3.18 -13.23
N TYR A 137 -19.65 -3.81 -12.90
CA TYR A 137 -19.04 -3.70 -11.57
C TYR A 137 -18.56 -2.27 -11.33
N ALA A 138 -18.94 -1.68 -10.20
CA ALA A 138 -18.47 -0.38 -9.75
C ALA A 138 -17.25 -0.54 -8.83
N ASN A 139 -16.36 0.46 -8.85
CA ASN A 139 -15.15 0.48 -8.01
C ASN A 139 -14.25 -0.75 -8.19
N LEU A 140 -14.20 -1.28 -9.41
CA LEU A 140 -13.31 -2.37 -9.74
C LEU A 140 -11.85 -1.94 -9.55
N TYR A 141 -11.05 -2.80 -8.96
CA TYR A 141 -9.63 -2.62 -8.80
C TYR A 141 -8.92 -3.97 -8.91
N HIS A 142 -7.64 -3.96 -9.14
CA HIS A 142 -6.81 -5.15 -9.16
C HIS A 142 -5.56 -4.96 -8.29
N GLU A 143 -4.96 -6.07 -7.94
CA GLU A 143 -3.68 -6.13 -7.24
C GLU A 143 -2.75 -7.05 -8.00
N LEU A 144 -1.52 -6.60 -8.30
CA LEU A 144 -0.51 -7.41 -8.95
C LEU A 144 0.71 -7.56 -8.03
N GLU A 145 1.05 -8.81 -7.80
CA GLU A 145 2.27 -9.21 -7.12
C GLU A 145 3.00 -10.22 -8.01
N PHE A 146 4.25 -9.93 -8.33
CA PHE A 146 5.10 -10.84 -9.09
C PHE A 146 6.11 -11.47 -8.14
N PHE A 147 6.22 -12.79 -8.19
CA PHE A 147 7.09 -13.55 -7.33
C PHE A 147 8.26 -14.13 -8.12
N GLY A 148 9.48 -13.97 -7.61
CA GLY A 148 10.69 -14.48 -8.25
C GLY A 148 11.87 -14.47 -7.30
N THR A 149 13.07 -14.78 -7.80
CA THR A 149 14.31 -14.69 -7.04
C THR A 149 15.04 -13.41 -7.42
N CYS A 150 15.36 -12.58 -6.45
CA CYS A 150 16.08 -11.32 -6.74
C CYS A 150 17.54 -11.57 -7.17
N PRO A 151 18.20 -10.61 -7.84
CA PRO A 151 19.58 -10.78 -8.30
C PRO A 151 20.60 -11.09 -7.20
N GLN A 152 20.30 -10.71 -5.95
CA GLN A 152 21.17 -10.99 -4.79
C GLN A 152 21.02 -12.42 -4.26
N CYS A 153 19.93 -13.10 -4.61
CA CYS A 153 19.63 -14.47 -4.20
C CYS A 153 19.79 -15.50 -5.32
N CYS A 154 20.06 -15.04 -6.54
CA CYS A 154 20.35 -15.91 -7.69
C CYS A 154 21.74 -16.54 -7.60
#